data_f919dbb7f92b4ab846716653f27fd260
#
_entry.id   f919dbb7f92b4ab846716653f27fd260
#
_cell.length_a   1.000
_cell.length_b   1.000
_cell.length_c   1.000
_cell.angle_alpha   90.00
_cell.angle_beta   90.00
_cell.angle_gamma   90.00
#
_symmetry.space_group_name_H-M   'P 1'
#
loop_
_entity.id
_entity.type
_entity.pdbx_description
1 polymer ?
#
loop_
_entity_poly.entity_id
_entity_poly.type
_entity_poly.pdbx_seq_one_letter_code
_entity_poly.pdbx_strand_id
1 'polypeptide(L)'
;MAKPQPLRRPEAVRKETAPAQPTPDELDRLIHERMRLGMVSALAVNEALSFNELKALLKTTDGNLSVHARKLEEAEYVSCRKYFEGRVPKTEYRITAAGRKALERYLDHMEALIRTTRERV
;
A
#
# COMPACT_ATOMS: atom_id res chain seq x y z
N MET A 1 -37.32 1.80 -11.35
CA MET A 1 -36.87 1.65 -11.42
C MET A 1 -35.88 1.42 -11.57
N ALA A 2 -35.58 1.44 -11.60
CA ALA A 2 -34.74 1.17 -11.74
C ALA A 2 -33.74 1.37 -11.77
N LYS A 3 -33.27 1.45 -11.68
CA LYS A 3 -32.39 1.55 -11.81
C LYS A 3 -31.43 1.45 -12.05
N PRO A 4 -31.10 1.49 -12.08
CA PRO A 4 -30.22 1.39 -12.42
C PRO A 4 -29.27 1.11 -12.50
N GLN A 5 -29.00 0.82 -12.66
CA GLN A 5 -28.14 0.43 -12.85
C GLN A 5 -27.41 0.41 -13.49
N PRO A 6 -27.45 0.65 -13.83
CA PRO A 6 -26.68 0.50 -14.65
C PRO A 6 -25.57 0.67 -14.57
N LEU A 7 -25.30 0.82 -14.42
CA LEU A 7 -24.28 0.93 -14.43
C LEU A 7 -23.43 0.20 -14.30
N ARG A 8 -23.37 -0.45 -14.12
CA ARG A 8 -22.60 -1.21 -14.10
C ARG A 8 -22.27 -1.67 -15.08
N ARG A 9 -22.52 -1.73 -15.70
CA ARG A 9 -22.30 -2.21 -16.67
C ARG A 9 -21.17 -2.04 -17.25
N PRO A 10 -20.72 -1.34 -17.25
CA PRO A 10 -19.63 -1.07 -17.99
C PRO A 10 -18.50 -1.86 -17.61
N GLU A 11 -18.32 -2.11 -16.48
CA GLU A 11 -17.21 -2.82 -16.13
C GLU A 11 -17.26 -4.12 -16.62
N ALA A 12 -18.32 -4.63 -16.75
CA ALA A 12 -18.42 -5.95 -17.22
C ALA A 12 -17.86 -5.99 -18.56
N VAL A 13 -18.07 -5.06 -19.32
CA VAL A 13 -17.67 -5.08 -20.59
C VAL A 13 -16.24 -5.07 -20.70
N ARG A 14 -15.58 -4.34 -19.99
CA ARG A 14 -14.23 -4.33 -20.18
C ARG A 14 -13.61 -5.52 -19.87
N LYS A 15 -14.06 -6.27 -19.05
CA LYS A 15 -13.43 -7.39 -18.74
C LYS A 15 -13.12 -8.26 -19.77
N GLU A 16 -13.84 -8.37 -20.66
CA GLU A 16 -13.56 -9.34 -21.57
C GLU A 16 -12.60 -8.98 -22.50
N THR A 17 -12.15 -7.92 -22.49
CA THR A 17 -11.30 -7.67 -23.52
C THR A 17 -10.06 -7.99 -23.06
N ALA A 18 -9.51 -8.47 -22.82
CA ALA A 18 -8.31 -8.70 -22.65
C ALA A 18 -7.44 -8.51 -21.89
N PRO A 19 -6.55 -8.99 -21.93
CA PRO A 19 -5.54 -9.16 -21.25
C PRO A 19 -5.02 -8.09 -20.85
N ALA A 20 -5.32 -7.71 -20.10
CA ALA A 20 -4.95 -6.69 -19.78
C ALA A 20 -3.67 -6.48 -19.27
N GLN A 21 -3.00 -5.59 -19.63
CA GLN A 21 -1.86 -5.18 -18.99
C GLN A 21 -2.27 -4.21 -17.96
N PRO A 22 -1.74 -4.23 -16.78
CA PRO A 22 -2.06 -3.24 -15.78
C PRO A 22 -1.58 -1.90 -16.26
N THR A 23 -2.34 -0.90 -16.03
CA THR A 23 -1.93 0.45 -16.39
C THR A 23 -1.47 1.14 -15.13
N PRO A 24 -0.79 2.26 -15.27
CA PRO A 24 -0.40 3.01 -14.09
C PRO A 24 -1.56 3.39 -13.20
N ASP A 25 -2.75 3.58 -13.79
CA ASP A 25 -3.90 3.94 -12.98
C ASP A 25 -4.39 2.78 -12.14
N GLU A 26 -4.04 1.59 -12.48
CA GLU A 26 -4.47 0.42 -11.72
C GLU A 26 -3.57 0.12 -10.56
N LEU A 27 -2.42 0.75 -10.48
CA LEU A 27 -1.55 0.57 -9.34
C LEU A 27 -2.10 1.42 -8.20
N ASP A 28 -2.02 0.89 -7.00
CA ASP A 28 -2.50 1.59 -5.83
C ASP A 28 -1.67 2.86 -5.65
N ARG A 29 -2.29 4.02 -5.79
CA ARG A 29 -1.57 5.28 -5.72
C ARG A 29 -0.96 5.53 -4.37
N LEU A 30 -1.60 5.04 -3.34
CA LEU A 30 -1.09 5.28 -2.01
C LEU A 30 0.17 4.46 -1.79
N ILE A 31 0.17 3.22 -2.24
CA ILE A 31 1.32 2.35 -2.08
C ILE A 31 2.40 2.67 -3.10
N HIS A 32 2.00 3.14 -4.29
CA HIS A 32 2.97 3.40 -5.35
C HIS A 32 3.70 4.71 -5.08
N GLU A 33 4.40 4.76 -4.00
CA GLU A 33 5.23 5.89 -3.62
C GLU A 33 6.35 5.27 -2.79
N ARG A 34 7.58 5.63 -3.10
CA ARG A 34 8.75 4.93 -2.56
C ARG A 34 8.74 4.75 -1.05
N MET A 35 8.45 5.80 -0.32
CA MET A 35 8.52 5.73 1.13
C MET A 35 7.39 4.86 1.70
N ARG A 36 6.17 5.04 1.16
CA ARG A 36 5.04 4.26 1.66
C ARG A 36 5.15 2.80 1.26
N LEU A 37 5.63 2.53 0.05
CA LEU A 37 5.87 1.15 -0.36
C LEU A 37 6.91 0.52 0.57
N GLY A 38 7.95 1.26 0.90
CA GLY A 38 8.97 0.75 1.83
C GLY A 38 8.38 0.46 3.19
N MET A 39 7.50 1.33 3.70
CA MET A 39 6.88 1.12 5.00
C MET A 39 6.00 -0.12 5.02
N VAL A 40 5.08 -0.26 4.06
CA VAL A 40 4.18 -1.40 4.09
C VAL A 40 4.93 -2.70 3.81
N SER A 41 5.97 -2.66 2.99
CA SER A 41 6.78 -3.84 2.71
C SER A 41 7.51 -4.30 3.97
N ALA A 42 8.10 -3.37 4.71
CA ALA A 42 8.80 -3.70 5.94
C ALA A 42 7.83 -4.26 6.98
N LEU A 43 6.64 -3.67 7.05
CA LEU A 43 5.64 -4.14 8.02
C LEU A 43 4.98 -5.44 7.60
N ALA A 44 5.06 -5.80 6.33
CA ALA A 44 4.50 -7.07 5.89
C ALA A 44 5.34 -8.25 6.37
N VAL A 45 6.62 -8.03 6.61
CA VAL A 45 7.52 -9.10 7.05
C VAL A 45 7.98 -8.96 8.50
N ASN A 46 7.48 -7.98 9.21
CA ASN A 46 7.77 -7.79 10.62
C ASN A 46 6.46 -7.61 11.35
N GLU A 47 6.33 -8.21 12.50
CA GLU A 47 5.08 -8.10 13.24
C GLU A 47 4.78 -6.65 13.60
N ALA A 48 5.75 -5.92 14.04
CA ALA A 48 5.61 -4.53 14.39
C ALA A 48 6.95 -3.85 14.31
N LEU A 49 6.97 -2.58 13.95
CA LEU A 49 8.19 -1.80 13.94
C LEU A 49 7.90 -0.46 14.58
N SER A 50 8.85 0.03 15.35
CA SER A 50 8.71 1.33 15.97
C SER A 50 8.98 2.43 14.94
N PHE A 51 8.57 3.65 15.28
CA PHE A 51 8.84 4.80 14.44
C PHE A 51 10.35 4.92 14.17
N ASN A 52 11.15 4.77 15.22
CA ASN A 52 12.59 4.90 15.04
C ASN A 52 13.18 3.76 14.22
N GLU A 53 12.65 2.56 14.37
CA GLU A 53 13.13 1.44 13.56
C GLU A 53 12.82 1.67 12.09
N LEU A 54 11.61 2.16 11.79
CA LEU A 54 11.26 2.46 10.42
C LEU A 54 12.10 3.60 9.86
N LYS A 55 12.35 4.62 10.68
CA LYS A 55 13.16 5.73 10.24
C LYS A 55 14.56 5.29 9.85
N ALA A 56 15.15 4.44 10.67
CA ALA A 56 16.49 3.94 10.41
C ALA A 56 16.50 3.02 9.19
N LEU A 57 15.52 2.14 9.10
CA LEU A 57 15.44 1.19 8.01
C LEU A 57 15.28 1.90 6.67
N LEU A 58 14.44 2.92 6.63
CA LEU A 58 14.16 3.63 5.40
C LEU A 58 15.09 4.81 5.16
N LYS A 59 15.99 5.05 6.09
CA LYS A 59 16.97 6.12 5.98
C LYS A 59 16.31 7.46 5.68
N THR A 60 15.36 7.83 6.50
CA THR A 60 14.58 9.02 6.27
C THR A 60 14.58 9.90 7.54
N THR A 61 13.81 10.97 7.52
CA THR A 61 13.74 11.91 8.63
C THR A 61 12.42 11.76 9.35
N ASP A 62 12.32 12.31 10.57
CA ASP A 62 11.10 12.27 11.34
C ASP A 62 9.94 12.89 10.56
N GLY A 63 10.17 14.06 9.97
CA GLY A 63 9.11 14.76 9.27
C GLY A 63 8.61 14.01 8.06
N ASN A 64 9.54 13.47 7.28
CA ASN A 64 9.17 12.75 6.08
C ASN A 64 8.41 11.47 6.43
N LEU A 65 8.91 10.73 7.41
CA LEU A 65 8.24 9.51 7.83
C LEU A 65 6.86 9.80 8.39
N SER A 66 6.74 10.86 9.20
CA SER A 66 5.46 11.20 9.81
C SER A 66 4.38 11.48 8.77
N VAL A 67 4.73 12.19 7.71
CA VAL A 67 3.76 12.52 6.68
C VAL A 67 3.26 11.26 5.99
N HIS A 68 4.16 10.36 5.66
CA HIS A 68 3.78 9.14 4.96
C HIS A 68 3.04 8.17 5.88
N ALA A 69 3.47 8.09 7.14
CA ALA A 69 2.80 7.23 8.11
C ALA A 69 1.36 7.67 8.30
N ARG A 70 1.12 8.99 8.37
CA ARG A 70 -0.23 9.49 8.55
C ARG A 70 -1.12 9.12 7.37
N LYS A 71 -0.59 9.21 6.14
CA LYS A 71 -1.37 8.85 4.98
C LYS A 71 -1.76 7.38 5.00
N LEU A 72 -0.86 6.52 5.44
CA LEU A 72 -1.16 5.11 5.53
C LEU A 72 -2.15 4.80 6.64
N GLU A 73 -2.08 5.54 7.76
CA GLU A 73 -3.05 5.37 8.84
C GLU A 73 -4.43 5.82 8.38
N GLU A 74 -4.52 6.93 7.67
CA GLU A 74 -5.80 7.44 7.21
C GLU A 74 -6.47 6.48 6.25
N ALA A 75 -5.69 5.75 5.49
CA ALA A 75 -6.23 4.75 4.59
C ALA A 75 -6.47 3.43 5.30
N GLU A 76 -6.09 3.34 6.57
CA GLU A 76 -6.23 2.13 7.37
C GLU A 76 -5.39 0.97 6.85
N TYR A 77 -4.30 1.28 6.19
CA TYR A 77 -3.36 0.26 5.74
C TYR A 77 -2.39 -0.11 6.85
N VAL A 78 -2.17 0.79 7.79
CA VAL A 78 -1.35 0.49 8.97
C VAL A 78 -2.09 0.98 10.21
N SER A 79 -1.80 0.36 11.32
CA SER A 79 -2.30 0.82 12.61
C SER A 79 -1.12 1.35 13.41
N CYS A 80 -1.40 2.31 14.26
CA CYS A 80 -0.38 2.96 15.07
C CYS A 80 -0.76 2.82 16.52
N ARG A 81 0.18 2.42 17.34
CA ARG A 81 -0.04 2.33 18.77
C ARG A 81 0.98 3.18 19.48
N LYS A 82 0.51 4.05 20.35
CA LYS A 82 1.40 4.88 21.16
C LYS A 82 1.32 4.40 22.59
N TYR A 83 2.45 4.26 23.23
CA TYR A 83 2.50 3.77 24.59
C TYR A 83 3.77 4.25 25.26
N PHE A 84 3.89 4.00 26.54
CA PHE A 84 5.08 4.37 27.26
C PHE A 84 5.82 3.10 27.64
N GLU A 85 7.13 3.16 27.50
CA GLU A 85 7.95 2.09 28.00
C GLU A 85 8.72 2.74 29.11
N GLY A 86 8.30 2.52 30.34
CA GLY A 86 8.79 3.29 31.45
C GLY A 86 8.28 4.72 31.31
N ARG A 87 9.20 5.67 31.18
CA ARG A 87 8.83 7.07 30.99
C ARG A 87 9.05 7.50 29.56
N VAL A 88 9.46 6.60 28.70
CA VAL A 88 9.79 6.95 27.32
C VAL A 88 8.59 6.68 26.42
N PRO A 89 8.10 7.69 25.71
CA PRO A 89 6.98 7.46 24.79
C PRO A 89 7.49 6.69 23.58
N LYS A 90 6.67 5.75 23.12
CA LYS A 90 7.00 4.92 21.98
C LYS A 90 5.84 4.93 21.00
N THR A 91 6.17 4.84 19.73
CA THR A 91 5.17 4.75 18.67
C THR A 91 5.49 3.50 17.85
N GLU A 92 4.52 2.66 17.64
CA GLU A 92 4.70 1.40 16.98
C GLU A 92 3.68 1.24 15.88
N TYR A 93 4.06 0.66 14.76
CA TYR A 93 3.18 0.46 13.62
C TYR A 93 3.06 -1.02 13.26
N ARG A 94 1.91 -1.40 12.74
CA ARG A 94 1.66 -2.75 12.23
C ARG A 94 0.89 -2.63 10.94
N ILE A 95 1.05 -3.58 10.03
CA ILE A 95 0.28 -3.58 8.81
C ILE A 95 -1.09 -4.18 9.17
N THR A 96 -2.14 -3.68 8.55
CA THR A 96 -3.48 -4.21 8.77
C THR A 96 -3.80 -5.24 7.69
N ALA A 97 -4.92 -5.94 7.84
CA ALA A 97 -5.37 -6.86 6.81
C ALA A 97 -5.62 -6.12 5.50
N ALA A 98 -6.20 -4.92 5.58
CA ALA A 98 -6.44 -4.11 4.39
C ALA A 98 -5.12 -3.70 3.73
N GLY A 99 -4.14 -3.33 4.55
CA GLY A 99 -2.83 -2.96 4.03
C GLY A 99 -2.14 -4.13 3.36
N ARG A 100 -2.27 -5.31 3.94
CA ARG A 100 -1.66 -6.49 3.37
C ARG A 100 -2.30 -6.86 2.03
N LYS A 101 -3.62 -6.74 1.94
CA LYS A 101 -4.29 -7.01 0.68
C LYS A 101 -3.92 -5.98 -0.38
N ALA A 102 -3.82 -4.72 0.01
CA ALA A 102 -3.44 -3.68 -0.93
C ALA A 102 -2.03 -3.90 -1.45
N LEU A 103 -1.12 -4.31 -0.58
CA LEU A 103 0.24 -4.60 -0.99
C LEU A 103 0.28 -5.78 -1.95
N GLU A 104 -0.49 -6.83 -1.67
CA GLU A 104 -0.52 -7.99 -2.54
C GLU A 104 -1.05 -7.63 -3.92
N ARG A 105 -2.11 -6.83 -4.01
CA ARG A 105 -2.62 -6.39 -5.29
C ARG A 105 -1.60 -5.55 -6.04
N TYR A 106 -0.92 -4.67 -5.30
CA TYR A 106 0.11 -3.84 -5.90
C TYR A 106 1.24 -4.69 -6.49
N LEU A 107 1.67 -5.69 -5.74
CA LEU A 107 2.75 -6.55 -6.21
C LEU A 107 2.33 -7.38 -7.40
N ASP A 108 1.08 -7.83 -7.43
CA ASP A 108 0.57 -8.58 -8.56
C ASP A 108 0.52 -7.72 -9.82
N HIS A 109 0.07 -6.48 -9.69
CA HIS A 109 0.03 -5.56 -10.83
C HIS A 109 1.44 -5.24 -11.32
N MET A 110 2.35 -5.00 -10.39
CA MET A 110 3.72 -4.69 -10.76
C MET A 110 4.39 -5.89 -11.44
N GLU A 111 4.12 -7.08 -10.94
CA GLU A 111 4.70 -8.27 -11.51
C GLU A 111 4.18 -8.50 -12.93
N ALA A 112 2.89 -8.28 -13.16
CA ALA A 112 2.32 -8.41 -14.48
C ALA A 112 2.91 -7.37 -15.44
N LEU A 113 3.11 -6.16 -14.95
CA LEU A 113 3.68 -5.10 -15.75
C LEU A 113 5.12 -5.44 -16.14
N ILE A 114 5.89 -5.93 -15.20
CA ILE A 114 7.27 -6.32 -15.46
C ILE A 114 7.32 -7.46 -16.47
N ARG A 115 6.46 -8.45 -16.30
CA ARG A 115 6.45 -9.59 -17.20
C ARG A 115 6.10 -9.16 -18.61
N THR A 116 5.08 -8.31 -18.76
CA THR A 116 4.68 -7.83 -20.07
C THR A 116 5.82 -7.03 -20.73
N THR A 117 6.48 -6.21 -19.95
CA THR A 117 7.58 -5.43 -20.48
C THR A 117 8.72 -6.32 -20.96
N ARG A 118 9.03 -7.35 -20.19
CA ARG A 118 10.12 -8.24 -20.57
C ARG A 118 9.79 -9.06 -21.81
N GLU A 119 8.54 -9.44 -21.96
CA GLU A 119 8.15 -10.23 -23.12
C GLU A 119 8.23 -9.44 -24.41
N ARG A 120 8.17 -8.12 -24.31
CA ARG A 120 8.23 -7.33 -25.50
C ARG A 120 9.62 -6.98 -25.92
N VAL A 121 10.56 -7.20 -25.07
CA VAL A 121 11.93 -6.89 -25.42
C VAL A 121 12.68 -8.15 -25.75
#